data_f7d5aebb814997209b1c344d41b0236b
#
_entry.id   f7d5aebb814997209b1c344d41b0236b
#
_cell.length_a   1.000
_cell.length_b   1.000
_cell.length_c   1.000
_cell.angle_alpha   90.00
_cell.angle_beta   90.00
_cell.angle_gamma   90.00
#
_symmetry.space_group_name_H-M   'P 1'
#
loop_
_entity.id
_entity.type
_entity.pdbx_description
1 polymer ?
#
loop_
_entity_poly.entity_id
_entity_poly.type
_entity_poly.pdbx_seq_one_letter_code
_entity_poly.pdbx_strand_id
1 'polypeptide(L)'
;MLYSVLAVFIYGVTGLYFIDKRHFGIDFHFWNACKLVFKLFFLFDDSGLNPTTPFGRYFLYSMYFSGGAVLCFIFFSVLKPYFVKPYNTEQDRNDALQLVKQYGHSALDYFKTYPDKFYFFSGDRQAFISFKVTRHFAFVLEGPVYANEASFQEIVKSFDAFCDENGFVNVYYRVPEQLLPLYKQLKKKGLPIGEEAIVDLAHFTLEGGKMKTTRSAINRLASEGYNVQIHQPPIKEGLLQKLEQVSNNWLKELGREEVAFTQGVFDKAILKEQTIITVEDGEEKVYAFLNIIPDYAPGEATYDLIRKVQDAPNGVLDMVLAKMLLYLKGQGYASAN
;
A
#
# COMPACT_ATOMS: atom_id res chain seq x y z
N MET A 1 -2.62 -0.59 -26.75
CA MET A 1 -2.95 0.82 -27.06
C MET A 1 -2.03 1.43 -28.10
N LEU A 2 -0.73 1.62 -27.86
CA LEU A 2 0.21 2.21 -28.84
C LEU A 2 0.21 1.50 -30.20
N TYR A 3 0.22 0.18 -30.20
CA TYR A 3 0.19 -0.64 -31.44
C TYR A 3 -1.09 -0.45 -32.26
N SER A 4 -2.25 -0.29 -31.63
CA SER A 4 -3.51 -0.08 -32.34
C SER A 4 -3.56 1.29 -33.01
N VAL A 5 -3.12 2.34 -32.32
CA VAL A 5 -2.98 3.69 -32.89
C VAL A 5 -2.01 3.70 -34.08
N LEU A 6 -0.85 3.05 -33.89
CA LEU A 6 0.17 2.94 -34.95
C LEU A 6 -0.34 2.18 -36.19
N ALA A 7 -1.06 1.07 -36.00
CA ALA A 7 -1.63 0.28 -37.08
C ALA A 7 -2.63 1.08 -37.91
N VAL A 8 -3.56 1.83 -37.26
CA VAL A 8 -4.54 2.67 -37.95
C VAL A 8 -3.86 3.86 -38.65
N PHE A 9 -2.82 4.42 -38.02
CA PHE A 9 -2.05 5.49 -38.65
C PHE A 9 -1.32 5.00 -39.92
N ILE A 10 -0.66 3.84 -39.85
CA ILE A 10 -0.01 3.19 -41.01
C ILE A 10 -1.04 2.90 -42.12
N TYR A 11 -2.22 2.35 -41.74
CA TYR A 11 -3.30 2.10 -42.69
C TYR A 11 -3.71 3.39 -43.41
N GLY A 12 -3.93 4.48 -42.66
CA GLY A 12 -4.32 5.77 -43.24
C GLY A 12 -3.26 6.37 -44.17
N VAL A 13 -1.99 6.37 -43.73
CA VAL A 13 -0.88 6.89 -44.55
C VAL A 13 -0.71 6.06 -45.84
N THR A 14 -0.76 4.73 -45.72
CA THR A 14 -0.68 3.83 -46.87
C THR A 14 -1.84 4.07 -47.85
N GLY A 15 -3.06 4.18 -47.33
CA GLY A 15 -4.25 4.46 -48.12
C GLY A 15 -4.16 5.79 -48.88
N LEU A 16 -3.83 6.89 -48.20
CA LEU A 16 -3.71 8.20 -48.84
C LEU A 16 -2.53 8.30 -49.80
N TYR A 17 -1.41 7.64 -49.51
CA TYR A 17 -0.22 7.68 -50.36
C TYR A 17 -0.34 6.86 -51.64
N PHE A 18 -0.94 5.65 -51.57
CA PHE A 18 -1.04 4.74 -52.71
C PHE A 18 -2.34 4.85 -53.51
N ILE A 19 -3.39 5.44 -52.96
CA ILE A 19 -4.74 5.48 -53.54
C ILE A 19 -5.14 6.90 -53.98
N ASP A 20 -4.31 7.90 -53.71
CA ASP A 20 -4.57 9.32 -53.77
C ASP A 20 -5.03 9.84 -55.12
N LYS A 21 -4.23 9.58 -56.16
CA LYS A 21 -4.40 10.16 -57.52
C LYS A 21 -5.70 9.73 -58.18
N ARG A 22 -6.05 8.44 -58.03
CA ARG A 22 -7.24 7.86 -58.67
C ARG A 22 -8.55 8.19 -57.96
N HIS A 23 -8.47 8.33 -56.65
CA HIS A 23 -9.66 8.40 -55.80
C HIS A 23 -9.92 9.81 -55.23
N PHE A 24 -8.92 10.64 -55.13
CA PHE A 24 -9.00 12.04 -54.63
C PHE A 24 -8.59 13.09 -55.65
N GLY A 25 -8.04 12.69 -56.81
CA GLY A 25 -7.63 13.63 -57.90
C GLY A 25 -6.38 14.46 -57.56
N ILE A 26 -5.67 14.13 -56.48
CA ILE A 26 -4.51 14.89 -55.98
C ILE A 26 -3.34 13.88 -55.77
N ASP A 27 -2.12 14.35 -56.00
CA ASP A 27 -0.91 13.63 -55.62
C ASP A 27 -0.48 14.04 -54.21
N PHE A 28 -0.45 13.09 -53.26
CA PHE A 28 0.06 13.34 -51.92
C PHE A 28 1.54 12.94 -51.80
N HIS A 29 2.37 13.88 -51.39
CA HIS A 29 3.68 13.52 -50.89
C HIS A 29 3.58 12.88 -49.51
N PHE A 30 4.46 11.98 -49.17
CA PHE A 30 4.46 11.20 -47.92
C PHE A 30 4.20 12.06 -46.69
N TRP A 31 4.87 13.20 -46.54
CA TRP A 31 4.68 14.08 -45.40
C TRP A 31 3.30 14.77 -45.35
N ASN A 32 2.76 15.06 -46.54
CA ASN A 32 1.39 15.61 -46.62
C ASN A 32 0.35 14.54 -46.27
N ALA A 33 0.56 13.29 -46.70
CA ALA A 33 -0.28 12.17 -46.30
C ALA A 33 -0.25 11.95 -44.77
N CYS A 34 0.93 12.00 -44.13
CA CYS A 34 1.06 11.92 -42.68
C CYS A 34 0.32 13.04 -41.95
N LYS A 35 0.47 14.28 -42.40
CA LYS A 35 -0.25 15.44 -41.81
C LYS A 35 -1.76 15.29 -41.95
N LEU A 36 -2.22 14.85 -43.12
CA LEU A 36 -3.63 14.70 -43.39
C LEU A 36 -4.25 13.56 -42.60
N VAL A 37 -3.56 12.41 -42.49
CA VAL A 37 -4.00 11.30 -41.63
C VAL A 37 -4.10 11.75 -40.20
N PHE A 38 -3.14 12.52 -39.69
CA PHE A 38 -3.22 13.07 -38.33
C PHE A 38 -4.45 13.97 -38.15
N LYS A 39 -4.72 14.87 -39.12
CA LYS A 39 -5.89 15.74 -39.07
C LYS A 39 -7.20 14.96 -39.13
N LEU A 40 -7.33 14.00 -40.06
CA LEU A 40 -8.50 13.16 -40.21
C LEU A 40 -8.76 12.31 -38.95
N PHE A 41 -7.69 11.74 -38.38
CA PHE A 41 -7.78 10.79 -37.29
C PHE A 41 -8.07 11.44 -35.93
N PHE A 42 -7.41 12.57 -35.64
CA PHE A 42 -7.49 13.23 -34.33
C PHE A 42 -8.39 14.48 -34.34
N LEU A 43 -8.47 15.19 -35.45
CA LEU A 43 -9.21 16.46 -35.54
C LEU A 43 -10.52 16.33 -36.34
N PHE A 44 -10.75 15.18 -36.99
CA PHE A 44 -11.88 14.96 -37.90
C PHE A 44 -11.96 16.02 -39.03
N ASP A 45 -10.80 16.60 -39.37
CA ASP A 45 -10.64 17.61 -40.38
C ASP A 45 -10.13 16.99 -41.68
N ASP A 46 -10.96 16.99 -42.74
CA ASP A 46 -10.61 16.49 -44.05
C ASP A 46 -9.80 17.46 -44.89
N SER A 47 -9.58 18.68 -44.37
CA SER A 47 -8.88 19.74 -45.09
C SER A 47 -9.41 19.98 -46.50
N GLY A 48 -10.72 19.77 -46.75
CA GLY A 48 -11.38 19.97 -48.03
C GLY A 48 -11.15 18.84 -49.06
N LEU A 49 -10.79 17.62 -48.62
CA LEU A 49 -10.70 16.46 -49.50
C LEU A 49 -12.05 16.14 -50.14
N ASN A 50 -12.09 16.17 -51.46
CA ASN A 50 -13.26 15.78 -52.24
C ASN A 50 -12.99 14.44 -52.94
N PRO A 51 -13.47 13.29 -52.37
CA PRO A 51 -13.27 12.01 -53.01
C PRO A 51 -14.00 11.92 -54.34
N THR A 52 -13.29 11.62 -55.41
CA THR A 52 -13.81 11.53 -56.80
C THR A 52 -14.49 10.18 -57.07
N THR A 53 -14.30 9.18 -56.18
CA THR A 53 -14.88 7.84 -56.34
C THR A 53 -15.61 7.37 -55.07
N PRO A 54 -16.57 6.44 -55.18
CA PRO A 54 -17.23 5.85 -54.01
C PRO A 54 -16.22 5.19 -53.06
N PHE A 55 -15.18 4.56 -53.56
CA PHE A 55 -14.12 3.94 -52.76
C PHE A 55 -13.38 4.97 -51.90
N GLY A 56 -12.99 6.12 -52.48
CA GLY A 56 -12.36 7.22 -51.74
C GLY A 56 -13.26 7.74 -50.60
N ARG A 57 -14.57 7.80 -50.85
CA ARG A 57 -15.55 8.22 -49.81
C ARG A 57 -15.64 7.20 -48.67
N TYR A 58 -15.73 5.91 -48.97
CA TYR A 58 -15.75 4.87 -47.94
C TYR A 58 -14.43 4.80 -47.16
N PHE A 59 -13.30 5.01 -47.85
CA PHE A 59 -12.00 5.11 -47.17
C PHE A 59 -11.97 6.28 -46.18
N LEU A 60 -12.44 7.46 -46.54
CA LEU A 60 -12.52 8.61 -45.66
C LEU A 60 -13.41 8.32 -44.43
N TYR A 61 -14.58 7.70 -44.64
CA TYR A 61 -15.46 7.31 -43.53
C TYR A 61 -14.81 6.27 -42.62
N SER A 62 -14.04 5.34 -43.17
CA SER A 62 -13.31 4.35 -42.37
C SER A 62 -12.25 5.00 -41.47
N MET A 63 -11.61 6.06 -41.93
CA MET A 63 -10.65 6.84 -41.13
C MET A 63 -11.35 7.58 -39.98
N TYR A 64 -12.48 8.23 -40.22
CA TYR A 64 -13.27 8.88 -39.16
C TYR A 64 -13.77 7.88 -38.12
N PHE A 65 -14.31 6.74 -38.57
CA PHE A 65 -14.79 5.71 -37.68
C PHE A 65 -13.64 5.14 -36.80
N SER A 66 -12.50 4.84 -37.43
CA SER A 66 -11.33 4.31 -36.72
C SER A 66 -10.76 5.33 -35.73
N GLY A 67 -10.70 6.62 -36.12
CA GLY A 67 -10.29 7.72 -35.24
C GLY A 67 -11.20 7.84 -34.03
N GLY A 68 -12.51 7.88 -34.27
CA GLY A 68 -13.52 7.92 -33.22
C GLY A 68 -13.44 6.73 -32.26
N ALA A 69 -13.29 5.52 -32.79
CA ALA A 69 -13.15 4.31 -31.99
C ALA A 69 -11.89 4.34 -31.10
N VAL A 70 -10.77 4.78 -31.64
CA VAL A 70 -9.52 4.93 -30.85
C VAL A 70 -9.65 6.01 -29.78
N LEU A 71 -10.23 7.16 -30.09
CA LEU A 71 -10.45 8.21 -29.10
C LEU A 71 -11.41 7.76 -28.00
N CYS A 72 -12.50 7.06 -28.33
CA CYS A 72 -13.39 6.46 -27.36
C CYS A 72 -12.65 5.44 -26.49
N PHE A 73 -11.83 4.57 -27.09
CA PHE A 73 -11.03 3.60 -26.35
C PHE A 73 -10.04 4.27 -25.40
N ILE A 74 -9.35 5.33 -25.83
CA ILE A 74 -8.45 6.13 -24.97
C ILE A 74 -9.24 6.74 -23.82
N PHE A 75 -10.37 7.38 -24.11
CA PHE A 75 -11.24 8.02 -23.14
C PHE A 75 -11.70 7.02 -22.06
N PHE A 76 -12.25 5.88 -22.46
CA PHE A 76 -12.67 4.84 -21.51
C PHE A 76 -11.50 4.22 -20.76
N SER A 77 -10.33 4.05 -21.39
CA SER A 77 -9.13 3.54 -20.73
C SER A 77 -8.59 4.50 -19.65
N VAL A 78 -8.68 5.81 -19.89
CA VAL A 78 -8.29 6.83 -18.91
C VAL A 78 -9.30 6.93 -17.77
N LEU A 79 -10.59 6.75 -18.06
CA LEU A 79 -11.65 6.84 -17.05
C LEU A 79 -11.83 5.55 -16.24
N LYS A 80 -11.43 4.39 -16.79
CA LYS A 80 -11.59 3.09 -16.12
C LYS A 80 -11.10 3.08 -14.66
N PRO A 81 -9.90 3.57 -14.30
CA PRO A 81 -9.44 3.63 -12.91
C PRO A 81 -10.27 4.57 -12.02
N TYR A 82 -11.01 5.48 -12.61
CA TYR A 82 -11.85 6.43 -11.87
C TYR A 82 -13.21 5.84 -11.47
N PHE A 83 -13.75 4.93 -12.29
CA PHE A 83 -15.05 4.28 -12.06
C PHE A 83 -14.94 2.98 -11.24
N VAL A 84 -13.78 2.34 -11.21
CA VAL A 84 -13.54 1.09 -10.48
C VAL A 84 -12.68 1.39 -9.25
N LYS A 85 -13.19 2.24 -8.34
CA LYS A 85 -12.62 2.31 -6.99
C LYS A 85 -13.20 1.15 -6.19
N PRO A 86 -12.35 0.25 -5.66
CA PRO A 86 -12.82 -0.73 -4.68
C PRO A 86 -13.50 0.01 -3.52
N TYR A 87 -14.58 -0.52 -3.03
CA TYR A 87 -15.33 0.03 -1.90
C TYR A 87 -15.55 -1.07 -0.87
N ASN A 88 -15.15 -0.83 0.37
CA ASN A 88 -15.43 -1.74 1.46
C ASN A 88 -16.73 -1.34 2.14
N THR A 89 -17.60 -2.30 2.37
CA THR A 89 -18.76 -2.13 3.25
C THR A 89 -18.33 -2.32 4.70
N GLU A 90 -19.17 -1.92 5.65
CA GLU A 90 -18.96 -2.22 7.06
C GLU A 90 -18.96 -3.73 7.33
N GLN A 91 -19.79 -4.47 6.59
CA GLN A 91 -19.82 -5.93 6.64
C GLN A 91 -18.48 -6.53 6.17
N ASP A 92 -17.88 -6.03 5.10
CA ASP A 92 -16.57 -6.49 4.64
C ASP A 92 -15.48 -6.30 5.68
N ARG A 93 -15.52 -5.16 6.38
CA ARG A 93 -14.58 -4.90 7.48
C ARG A 93 -14.77 -5.87 8.65
N ASN A 94 -16.01 -6.16 9.02
CA ASN A 94 -16.32 -7.11 10.08
C ASN A 94 -15.89 -8.53 9.73
N ASP A 95 -16.14 -8.96 8.49
CA ASP A 95 -15.72 -10.27 7.99
C ASP A 95 -14.17 -10.38 7.97
N ALA A 96 -13.49 -9.35 7.49
CA ALA A 96 -12.03 -9.30 7.51
C ALA A 96 -11.45 -9.37 8.93
N LEU A 97 -12.04 -8.63 9.88
CA LEU A 97 -11.65 -8.69 11.29
C LEU A 97 -11.85 -10.08 11.90
N GLN A 98 -12.94 -10.77 11.57
CA GLN A 98 -13.17 -12.14 12.04
C GLN A 98 -12.14 -13.11 11.48
N LEU A 99 -11.85 -13.02 10.16
CA LEU A 99 -10.84 -13.86 9.52
C LEU A 99 -9.44 -13.63 10.10
N VAL A 100 -9.06 -12.36 10.36
CA VAL A 100 -7.78 -12.05 11.02
C VAL A 100 -7.72 -12.64 12.42
N LYS A 101 -8.80 -12.57 13.21
CA LYS A 101 -8.84 -13.18 14.55
C LYS A 101 -8.72 -14.70 14.52
N GLN A 102 -9.23 -15.34 13.48
CA GLN A 102 -9.27 -16.79 13.35
C GLN A 102 -8.00 -17.37 12.70
N TYR A 103 -7.46 -16.70 11.69
CA TYR A 103 -6.40 -17.19 10.82
C TYR A 103 -5.18 -16.28 10.73
N GLY A 104 -5.17 -15.17 11.44
CA GLY A 104 -4.00 -14.29 11.51
C GLY A 104 -2.80 -15.00 12.13
N HIS A 105 -1.62 -14.68 11.64
CA HIS A 105 -0.37 -15.35 12.03
C HIS A 105 0.85 -14.40 12.04
N SER A 106 0.61 -13.13 11.86
CA SER A 106 1.63 -12.09 11.76
C SER A 106 1.20 -10.81 12.49
N ALA A 107 2.15 -10.05 12.97
CA ALA A 107 1.95 -8.71 13.51
C ALA A 107 1.31 -7.76 12.47
N LEU A 108 1.64 -7.93 11.19
CA LEU A 108 1.12 -7.09 10.12
C LEU A 108 -0.35 -7.37 9.80
N ASP A 109 -0.91 -8.50 10.23
CA ASP A 109 -2.33 -8.81 10.06
C ASP A 109 -3.22 -7.76 10.73
N TYR A 110 -2.75 -7.13 11.80
CA TYR A 110 -3.42 -6.01 12.43
C TYR A 110 -3.69 -4.86 11.45
N PHE A 111 -2.73 -4.52 10.61
CA PHE A 111 -2.85 -3.43 9.64
C PHE A 111 -3.67 -3.80 8.41
N LYS A 112 -3.94 -5.09 8.16
CA LYS A 112 -4.76 -5.54 7.02
C LYS A 112 -6.20 -5.03 7.10
N THR A 113 -6.69 -4.69 8.30
CA THR A 113 -8.05 -4.20 8.52
C THR A 113 -8.14 -2.66 8.70
N TYR A 114 -7.04 -1.94 8.45
CA TYR A 114 -7.00 -0.49 8.50
C TYR A 114 -7.83 0.18 7.39
N PRO A 115 -8.39 1.38 7.64
CA PRO A 115 -9.30 2.06 6.70
C PRO A 115 -8.67 2.44 5.35
N ASP A 116 -7.34 2.47 5.26
CA ASP A 116 -6.59 2.83 4.04
C ASP A 116 -6.52 1.71 3.00
N LYS A 117 -7.10 0.54 3.27
CA LYS A 117 -7.02 -0.66 2.44
C LYS A 117 -8.38 -1.10 1.92
N PHE A 118 -8.34 -1.80 0.81
CA PHE A 118 -9.47 -2.49 0.23
C PHE A 118 -9.36 -3.99 0.47
N TYR A 119 -10.48 -4.69 0.41
CA TYR A 119 -10.54 -6.14 0.60
C TYR A 119 -10.98 -6.83 -0.67
N PHE A 120 -10.29 -7.92 -0.98
CA PHE A 120 -10.70 -8.88 -1.99
C PHE A 120 -10.93 -10.22 -1.29
N PHE A 121 -12.16 -10.70 -1.28
CA PHE A 121 -12.54 -11.96 -0.63
C PHE A 121 -12.54 -13.11 -1.64
N SER A 122 -12.25 -14.34 -1.13
CA SER A 122 -12.58 -15.57 -1.86
C SER A 122 -14.09 -15.71 -2.06
N GLY A 123 -14.50 -16.53 -3.04
CA GLY A 123 -15.92 -16.72 -3.35
C GLY A 123 -16.76 -17.24 -2.17
N ASP A 124 -16.16 -18.03 -1.29
CA ASP A 124 -16.75 -18.56 -0.05
C ASP A 124 -16.56 -17.62 1.16
N ARG A 125 -15.88 -16.48 0.98
CA ARG A 125 -15.50 -15.51 2.02
C ARG A 125 -14.70 -16.09 3.21
N GLN A 126 -13.97 -17.20 2.99
CA GLN A 126 -13.11 -17.81 4.02
C GLN A 126 -11.64 -17.37 3.94
N ALA A 127 -11.31 -16.55 2.97
CA ALA A 127 -10.00 -15.90 2.84
C ALA A 127 -10.17 -14.49 2.25
N PHE A 128 -9.22 -13.60 2.56
CA PHE A 128 -9.19 -12.29 1.93
C PHE A 128 -7.76 -11.77 1.72
N ILE A 129 -7.63 -10.89 0.74
CA ILE A 129 -6.43 -10.09 0.48
C ILE A 129 -6.74 -8.64 0.81
N SER A 130 -5.88 -8.02 1.61
CA SER A 130 -5.90 -6.61 1.92
C SER A 130 -4.92 -5.87 1.02
N PHE A 131 -5.38 -4.86 0.28
CA PHE A 131 -4.54 -4.16 -0.69
C PHE A 131 -4.85 -2.65 -0.74
N LYS A 132 -3.89 -1.90 -1.24
CA LYS A 132 -4.02 -0.46 -1.51
C LYS A 132 -3.65 -0.19 -2.96
N VAL A 133 -4.47 0.61 -3.65
CA VAL A 133 -4.19 0.99 -5.03
C VAL A 133 -3.47 2.33 -5.08
N THR A 134 -2.32 2.35 -5.74
CA THR A 134 -1.58 3.57 -6.03
C THR A 134 -1.22 3.59 -7.51
N ARG A 135 -1.76 4.54 -8.25
CA ARG A 135 -1.68 4.60 -9.73
C ARG A 135 -2.27 3.31 -10.34
N HIS A 136 -1.43 2.47 -10.94
CA HIS A 136 -1.81 1.17 -11.54
C HIS A 136 -1.25 -0.03 -10.76
N PHE A 137 -0.72 0.19 -9.55
CA PHE A 137 -0.25 -0.89 -8.68
C PHE A 137 -1.25 -1.18 -7.58
N ALA A 138 -1.55 -2.47 -7.38
CA ALA A 138 -2.25 -3.00 -6.22
C ALA A 138 -1.21 -3.58 -5.25
N PHE A 139 -0.91 -2.83 -4.20
CA PHE A 139 0.01 -3.27 -3.14
C PHE A 139 -0.73 -4.10 -2.11
N VAL A 140 -0.33 -5.34 -1.97
CA VAL A 140 -0.81 -6.28 -0.96
C VAL A 140 0.17 -6.30 0.21
N LEU A 141 -0.34 -6.20 1.44
CA LEU A 141 0.47 -6.32 2.64
C LEU A 141 0.68 -7.81 2.96
N GLU A 142 1.95 -8.28 2.91
CA GLU A 142 2.39 -9.68 3.04
C GLU A 142 1.71 -10.62 2.04
N GLY A 143 0.46 -10.99 2.31
CA GLY A 143 -0.32 -11.93 1.55
C GLY A 143 -1.75 -12.03 2.07
N PRO A 144 -2.51 -13.06 1.63
CA PRO A 144 -3.85 -13.30 2.13
C PRO A 144 -3.86 -13.69 3.61
N VAL A 145 -5.01 -13.45 4.24
CA VAL A 145 -5.42 -14.17 5.44
C VAL A 145 -6.22 -15.38 4.96
N TYR A 146 -5.87 -16.61 5.39
CA TYR A 146 -6.38 -17.84 4.82
C TYR A 146 -6.34 -18.99 5.81
N ALA A 147 -7.22 -19.99 5.61
CA ALA A 147 -7.32 -21.15 6.50
C ALA A 147 -6.28 -22.26 6.21
N ASN A 148 -5.92 -22.46 4.93
CA ASN A 148 -5.01 -23.51 4.48
C ASN A 148 -4.37 -23.18 3.13
N GLU A 149 -3.36 -23.96 2.70
CA GLU A 149 -2.62 -23.71 1.45
C GLU A 149 -3.50 -23.73 0.19
N ALA A 150 -4.56 -24.52 0.14
CA ALA A 150 -5.47 -24.53 -1.01
C ALA A 150 -6.20 -23.19 -1.14
N SER A 151 -6.71 -22.67 -0.02
CA SER A 151 -7.34 -21.33 0.04
C SER A 151 -6.37 -20.22 -0.33
N PHE A 152 -5.08 -20.35 0.08
CA PHE A 152 -4.03 -19.41 -0.31
C PHE A 152 -3.85 -19.38 -1.83
N GLN A 153 -3.70 -20.54 -2.46
CA GLN A 153 -3.46 -20.62 -3.90
C GLN A 153 -4.65 -20.11 -4.70
N GLU A 154 -5.86 -20.45 -4.27
CA GLU A 154 -7.09 -20.03 -4.91
C GLU A 154 -7.27 -18.52 -4.88
N ILE A 155 -7.16 -17.91 -3.70
CA ILE A 155 -7.38 -16.46 -3.56
C ILE A 155 -6.32 -15.65 -4.25
N VAL A 156 -5.04 -16.08 -4.26
CA VAL A 156 -3.97 -15.37 -4.98
C VAL A 156 -4.21 -15.43 -6.48
N LYS A 157 -4.62 -16.58 -7.05
CA LYS A 157 -4.96 -16.69 -8.47
C LYS A 157 -6.17 -15.82 -8.84
N SER A 158 -7.21 -15.84 -8.02
CA SER A 158 -8.41 -15.02 -8.23
C SER A 158 -8.11 -13.53 -8.14
N PHE A 159 -7.24 -13.12 -7.23
CA PHE A 159 -6.78 -11.74 -7.12
C PHE A 159 -5.89 -11.31 -8.30
N ASP A 160 -5.05 -12.22 -8.80
CA ASP A 160 -4.27 -11.97 -10.02
C ASP A 160 -5.20 -11.69 -11.21
N ALA A 161 -6.22 -12.53 -11.41
CA ALA A 161 -7.24 -12.33 -12.45
C ALA A 161 -7.99 -11.00 -12.28
N PHE A 162 -8.40 -10.67 -11.06
CA PHE A 162 -9.01 -9.38 -10.73
C PHE A 162 -8.09 -8.20 -11.08
N CYS A 163 -6.81 -8.30 -10.77
CA CYS A 163 -5.83 -7.26 -11.12
C CYS A 163 -5.69 -7.11 -12.63
N ASP A 164 -5.56 -8.21 -13.37
CA ASP A 164 -5.43 -8.21 -14.83
C ASP A 164 -6.67 -7.59 -15.50
N GLU A 165 -7.88 -7.96 -15.08
CA GLU A 165 -9.15 -7.40 -15.58
C GLU A 165 -9.27 -5.90 -15.32
N ASN A 166 -8.72 -5.41 -14.21
CA ASN A 166 -8.79 -4.00 -13.82
C ASN A 166 -7.56 -3.20 -14.25
N GLY A 167 -6.58 -3.82 -14.90
CA GLY A 167 -5.35 -3.17 -15.36
C GLY A 167 -4.41 -2.79 -14.23
N PHE A 168 -4.46 -3.50 -13.11
CA PHE A 168 -3.52 -3.35 -12.00
C PHE A 168 -2.34 -4.31 -12.13
N VAL A 169 -1.18 -3.87 -11.67
CA VAL A 169 -0.01 -4.72 -11.42
C VAL A 169 0.02 -5.02 -9.93
N ASN A 170 -0.10 -6.30 -9.56
CA ASN A 170 -0.06 -6.69 -8.15
C ASN A 170 1.37 -6.75 -7.62
N VAL A 171 1.56 -6.27 -6.39
CA VAL A 171 2.83 -6.29 -5.67
C VAL A 171 2.56 -6.77 -4.25
N TYR A 172 3.14 -7.91 -3.88
CA TYR A 172 3.10 -8.43 -2.53
C TYR A 172 4.30 -7.87 -1.77
N TYR A 173 4.04 -7.09 -0.72
CA TYR A 173 5.05 -6.33 0.01
C TYR A 173 5.27 -6.90 1.41
N ARG A 174 6.53 -7.03 1.84
CA ARG A 174 6.95 -7.63 3.12
C ARG A 174 6.48 -9.08 3.28
N VAL A 175 6.53 -9.85 2.21
CA VAL A 175 6.22 -11.29 2.27
C VAL A 175 7.25 -11.99 3.14
N PRO A 176 6.85 -12.70 4.21
CA PRO A 176 7.78 -13.46 5.04
C PRO A 176 8.38 -14.63 4.26
N GLU A 177 9.62 -15.02 4.61
CA GLU A 177 10.37 -16.03 3.89
C GLU A 177 9.62 -17.38 3.82
N GLN A 178 8.87 -17.71 4.84
CA GLN A 178 8.10 -18.96 4.94
C GLN A 178 7.03 -19.09 3.84
N LEU A 179 6.51 -17.98 3.33
CA LEU A 179 5.50 -17.96 2.25
C LEU A 179 6.12 -17.98 0.83
N LEU A 180 7.43 -17.76 0.70
CA LEU A 180 8.08 -17.74 -0.62
C LEU A 180 7.90 -19.02 -1.43
N PRO A 181 7.90 -20.26 -0.85
CA PRO A 181 7.63 -21.48 -1.61
C PRO A 181 6.25 -21.46 -2.29
N LEU A 182 5.21 -20.98 -1.59
CA LEU A 182 3.85 -20.87 -2.14
C LEU A 182 3.78 -19.87 -3.29
N TYR A 183 4.41 -18.70 -3.13
CA TYR A 183 4.49 -17.70 -4.19
C TYR A 183 5.30 -18.17 -5.41
N LYS A 184 6.38 -18.93 -5.21
CA LYS A 184 7.15 -19.55 -6.30
C LYS A 184 6.33 -20.56 -7.11
N GLN A 185 5.48 -21.38 -6.46
CA GLN A 185 4.54 -22.26 -7.17
C GLN A 185 3.59 -21.48 -8.07
N LEU A 186 3.22 -20.26 -7.69
CA LEU A 186 2.41 -19.32 -8.47
C LEU A 186 3.23 -18.45 -9.45
N LYS A 187 4.49 -18.85 -9.72
CA LYS A 187 5.42 -18.17 -10.64
C LYS A 187 5.74 -16.71 -10.27
N LYS A 188 5.54 -16.32 -9.00
CA LYS A 188 5.94 -14.99 -8.52
C LYS A 188 7.45 -14.95 -8.29
N LYS A 189 8.04 -13.77 -8.50
CA LYS A 189 9.46 -13.51 -8.24
C LYS A 189 9.60 -12.67 -6.99
N GLY A 190 10.47 -13.09 -6.06
CA GLY A 190 10.79 -12.34 -4.85
C GLY A 190 12.03 -11.47 -5.01
N LEU A 191 12.01 -10.30 -4.39
CA LEU A 191 13.16 -9.43 -4.20
C LEU A 191 13.35 -9.21 -2.70
N PRO A 192 14.49 -9.55 -2.10
CA PRO A 192 14.78 -9.21 -0.71
C PRO A 192 14.78 -7.70 -0.51
N ILE A 193 14.02 -7.21 0.47
CA ILE A 193 13.91 -5.77 0.76
C ILE A 193 14.42 -5.40 2.14
N GLY A 194 14.66 -6.37 3.03
CA GLY A 194 15.13 -6.16 4.39
C GLY A 194 15.04 -7.41 5.22
N GLU A 195 15.33 -7.24 6.51
CA GLU A 195 15.24 -8.25 7.55
C GLU A 195 14.37 -7.73 8.69
N GLU A 196 13.70 -8.60 9.41
CA GLU A 196 12.95 -8.25 10.61
C GLU A 196 13.81 -8.45 11.85
N ALA A 197 13.71 -7.53 12.81
CA ALA A 197 14.45 -7.59 14.07
C ALA A 197 13.56 -8.21 15.16
N ILE A 198 13.64 -9.53 15.32
CA ILE A 198 12.90 -10.26 16.36
C ILE A 198 13.79 -10.43 17.59
N VAL A 199 13.30 -9.97 18.73
CA VAL A 199 13.98 -10.09 20.03
C VAL A 199 13.47 -11.30 20.77
N ASP A 200 14.35 -12.26 21.09
CA ASP A 200 14.07 -13.37 21.99
C ASP A 200 13.97 -12.84 23.44
N LEU A 201 12.76 -12.79 23.97
CA LEU A 201 12.48 -12.23 25.29
C LEU A 201 12.95 -13.15 26.41
N ALA A 202 13.00 -14.47 26.20
CA ALA A 202 13.50 -15.39 27.22
C ALA A 202 14.95 -15.07 27.61
N HIS A 203 15.77 -14.74 26.60
CA HIS A 203 17.19 -14.42 26.79
C HIS A 203 17.47 -12.91 26.90
N PHE A 204 16.47 -12.06 26.69
CA PHE A 204 16.66 -10.61 26.80
C PHE A 204 16.96 -10.19 28.25
N THR A 205 18.03 -9.43 28.42
CA THR A 205 18.44 -8.82 29.70
C THR A 205 19.18 -7.50 29.46
N LEU A 206 19.07 -6.58 30.38
CA LEU A 206 19.89 -5.35 30.39
C LEU A 206 21.28 -5.56 31.00
N GLU A 207 21.60 -6.76 31.47
CA GLU A 207 22.90 -7.08 32.07
C GLU A 207 23.99 -7.35 31.01
N GLY A 208 25.22 -7.39 31.46
CA GLY A 208 26.37 -7.68 30.61
C GLY A 208 26.93 -6.50 29.85
N GLY A 209 28.05 -6.76 29.15
CA GLY A 209 28.82 -5.71 28.46
C GLY A 209 28.13 -5.12 27.24
N LYS A 210 27.41 -5.94 26.49
CA LYS A 210 26.68 -5.50 25.27
C LYS A 210 25.62 -4.44 25.57
N MET A 211 24.97 -4.53 26.74
CA MET A 211 23.91 -3.59 27.15
C MET A 211 24.41 -2.45 28.04
N LYS A 212 25.72 -2.29 28.20
CA LYS A 212 26.32 -1.26 29.07
C LYS A 212 25.86 0.15 28.69
N THR A 213 25.88 0.49 27.41
CA THR A 213 25.52 1.83 26.91
C THR A 213 24.05 2.12 27.17
N THR A 214 23.15 1.20 26.81
CA THR A 214 21.71 1.31 27.02
C THR A 214 21.38 1.45 28.52
N ARG A 215 21.97 0.58 29.36
CA ARG A 215 21.80 0.64 30.82
C ARG A 215 22.31 1.95 31.43
N SER A 216 23.45 2.46 30.94
CA SER A 216 24.00 3.74 31.40
C SER A 216 23.09 4.91 31.03
N ALA A 217 22.50 4.90 29.81
CA ALA A 217 21.54 5.90 29.37
C ALA A 217 20.26 5.86 30.23
N ILE A 218 19.71 4.67 30.48
CA ILE A 218 18.52 4.50 31.33
C ILE A 218 18.79 4.99 32.75
N ASN A 219 19.92 4.62 33.37
CA ASN A 219 20.27 5.04 34.72
C ASN A 219 20.47 6.55 34.83
N ARG A 220 21.10 7.16 33.84
CA ARG A 220 21.26 8.61 33.76
C ARG A 220 19.89 9.30 33.69
N LEU A 221 19.02 8.89 32.78
CA LEU A 221 17.68 9.46 32.64
C LEU A 221 16.86 9.31 33.91
N ALA A 222 16.92 8.16 34.56
CA ALA A 222 16.25 7.94 35.85
C ALA A 222 16.80 8.88 36.94
N SER A 223 18.13 9.15 37.00
CA SER A 223 18.73 10.09 37.93
C SER A 223 18.37 11.55 37.62
N GLU A 224 18.03 11.87 36.36
CA GLU A 224 17.55 13.17 35.91
C GLU A 224 16.03 13.35 36.12
N GLY A 225 15.35 12.36 36.71
CA GLY A 225 13.92 12.43 37.04
C GLY A 225 12.97 11.87 35.99
N TYR A 226 13.48 11.27 34.91
CA TYR A 226 12.63 10.63 33.89
C TYR A 226 12.23 9.23 34.33
N ASN A 227 10.94 8.91 34.19
CA ASN A 227 10.38 7.61 34.55
C ASN A 227 9.56 7.02 33.42
N VAL A 228 9.49 5.69 33.35
CA VAL A 228 8.63 4.99 32.42
C VAL A 228 7.32 4.63 33.09
N GLN A 229 6.20 4.98 32.46
CA GLN A 229 4.86 4.61 32.88
C GLN A 229 4.22 3.65 31.86
N ILE A 230 3.44 2.69 32.37
CA ILE A 230 2.69 1.74 31.56
C ILE A 230 1.21 1.98 31.80
N HIS A 231 0.51 2.41 30.76
CA HIS A 231 -0.90 2.75 30.82
C HIS A 231 -1.72 1.64 30.14
N GLN A 232 -2.63 1.05 30.92
CA GLN A 232 -3.54 0.01 30.40
C GLN A 232 -4.81 0.64 29.83
N PRO A 233 -5.42 0.02 28.79
CA PRO A 233 -6.68 0.48 28.26
C PRO A 233 -7.82 0.35 29.29
N PRO A 234 -8.86 1.23 29.25
CA PRO A 234 -8.98 2.37 28.32
C PRO A 234 -8.12 3.57 28.72
N ILE A 235 -7.39 4.14 27.77
CA ILE A 235 -6.52 5.28 28.01
C ILE A 235 -7.34 6.54 28.25
N LYS A 236 -6.97 7.32 29.27
CA LYS A 236 -7.66 8.55 29.63
C LYS A 236 -7.44 9.64 28.58
N GLU A 237 -8.49 10.46 28.36
CA GLU A 237 -8.45 11.54 27.35
C GLU A 237 -7.31 12.54 27.55
N GLY A 238 -7.02 12.89 28.82
CA GLY A 238 -5.90 13.80 29.12
C GLY A 238 -4.54 13.26 28.69
N LEU A 239 -4.31 11.94 28.78
CA LEU A 239 -3.09 11.31 28.26
C LEU A 239 -3.11 11.30 26.73
N LEU A 240 -4.23 10.95 26.09
CA LEU A 240 -4.34 10.95 24.62
C LEU A 240 -4.02 12.32 24.03
N GLN A 241 -4.40 13.42 24.69
CA GLN A 241 -4.04 14.77 24.27
C GLN A 241 -2.53 15.06 24.40
N LYS A 242 -1.88 14.59 25.47
CA LYS A 242 -0.41 14.68 25.61
C LYS A 242 0.29 13.89 24.51
N LEU A 243 -0.16 12.66 24.21
CA LEU A 243 0.40 11.82 23.14
C LEU A 243 0.22 12.44 21.75
N GLU A 244 -0.91 13.09 21.50
CA GLU A 244 -1.16 13.83 20.24
C GLU A 244 -0.15 14.97 20.06
N GLN A 245 0.17 15.70 21.10
CA GLN A 245 1.19 16.75 21.07
C GLN A 245 2.58 16.18 20.73
N VAL A 246 2.97 15.07 21.36
CA VAL A 246 4.24 14.38 21.07
C VAL A 246 4.25 13.92 19.60
N SER A 247 3.18 13.33 19.13
CA SER A 247 3.01 12.85 17.77
C SER A 247 3.14 13.98 16.75
N ASN A 248 2.44 15.09 16.96
CA ASN A 248 2.48 16.26 16.07
C ASN A 248 3.87 16.90 16.03
N ASN A 249 4.56 16.98 17.18
CA ASN A 249 5.95 17.45 17.23
C ASN A 249 6.89 16.54 16.43
N TRP A 250 6.74 15.22 16.57
CA TRP A 250 7.52 14.22 15.84
C TRP A 250 7.36 14.35 14.31
N LEU A 251 6.13 14.45 13.83
CA LEU A 251 5.85 14.61 12.39
C LEU A 251 6.37 15.92 11.83
N LYS A 252 6.24 17.01 12.59
CA LYS A 252 6.74 18.33 12.22
C LYS A 252 8.28 18.34 12.11
N GLU A 253 8.99 17.68 13.02
CA GLU A 253 10.45 17.52 12.98
C GLU A 253 10.89 16.78 11.73
N LEU A 254 10.17 15.72 11.35
CA LEU A 254 10.46 14.92 10.17
C LEU A 254 10.02 15.57 8.84
N GLY A 255 9.25 16.66 8.90
CA GLY A 255 8.72 17.34 7.71
C GLY A 255 7.82 16.46 6.83
N ARG A 256 7.08 15.51 7.44
CA ARG A 256 6.21 14.57 6.72
C ARG A 256 4.86 14.40 7.40
N GLU A 257 3.90 13.91 6.62
CA GLU A 257 2.57 13.53 7.09
C GLU A 257 2.54 12.06 7.55
N GLU A 258 1.45 11.69 8.19
CA GLU A 258 1.15 10.29 8.55
C GLU A 258 1.07 9.42 7.28
N VAL A 259 1.73 8.29 7.33
CA VAL A 259 1.70 7.29 6.25
C VAL A 259 1.25 5.97 6.82
N ALA A 260 0.05 5.54 6.44
CA ALA A 260 -0.47 4.22 6.75
C ALA A 260 -0.17 3.24 5.61
N PHE A 261 0.19 2.04 5.95
CA PHE A 261 0.19 0.83 5.12
C PHE A 261 0.73 -0.37 5.92
N THR A 262 1.99 -0.27 6.40
CA THR A 262 2.66 -1.28 7.23
C THR A 262 2.88 -0.79 8.66
N GLN A 263 2.31 0.34 8.97
CA GLN A 263 2.32 1.00 10.28
C GLN A 263 1.00 1.72 10.47
N GLY A 264 0.64 1.98 11.72
CA GLY A 264 -0.53 2.77 12.07
C GLY A 264 -0.32 4.26 11.91
N VAL A 265 -1.40 4.97 12.13
CA VAL A 265 -1.44 6.43 12.26
C VAL A 265 -1.88 6.79 13.68
N PHE A 266 -1.60 8.01 14.08
CA PHE A 266 -2.12 8.47 15.38
C PHE A 266 -3.63 8.66 15.30
N ASP A 267 -4.36 7.77 15.96
CA ASP A 267 -5.82 7.82 16.09
C ASP A 267 -6.20 7.57 17.54
N LYS A 268 -6.85 8.58 18.16
CA LYS A 268 -7.23 8.51 19.58
C LYS A 268 -8.18 7.37 19.89
N ALA A 269 -9.11 7.05 18.97
CA ALA A 269 -10.07 5.98 19.18
C ALA A 269 -9.37 4.61 19.20
N ILE A 270 -8.37 4.43 18.33
CA ILE A 270 -7.55 3.22 18.28
C ILE A 270 -6.64 3.13 19.50
N LEU A 271 -5.88 4.19 19.79
CA LEU A 271 -4.92 4.22 20.90
C LEU A 271 -5.58 4.08 22.27
N LYS A 272 -6.83 4.52 22.40
CA LYS A 272 -7.61 4.37 23.63
C LYS A 272 -7.72 2.93 24.10
N GLU A 273 -7.76 1.97 23.17
CA GLU A 273 -7.94 0.54 23.42
C GLU A 273 -6.61 -0.25 23.44
N GLN A 274 -5.47 0.45 23.51
CA GLN A 274 -4.14 -0.17 23.45
C GLN A 274 -3.33 0.14 24.70
N THR A 275 -2.38 -0.76 25.02
CA THR A 275 -1.39 -0.47 26.06
C THR A 275 -0.39 0.56 25.55
N ILE A 276 -0.21 1.65 26.30
CA ILE A 276 0.73 2.72 25.98
C ILE A 276 1.86 2.71 27.00
N ILE A 277 3.09 2.85 26.52
CA ILE A 277 4.26 3.03 27.38
C ILE A 277 4.82 4.43 27.11
N THR A 278 4.98 5.21 28.15
CA THR A 278 5.48 6.60 28.09
C THR A 278 6.78 6.75 28.85
N VAL A 279 7.57 7.75 28.46
CA VAL A 279 8.64 8.32 29.31
C VAL A 279 8.21 9.71 29.72
N GLU A 280 8.12 9.94 31.03
CA GLU A 280 7.59 11.16 31.65
C GLU A 280 8.58 11.72 32.69
N ASP A 281 8.50 13.03 32.94
CA ASP A 281 9.22 13.67 34.04
C ASP A 281 8.34 13.71 35.33
N GLY A 282 8.86 14.36 36.37
CA GLY A 282 8.15 14.53 37.66
C GLY A 282 6.89 15.38 37.58
N GLU A 283 6.68 16.13 36.50
CA GLU A 283 5.48 16.95 36.24
C GLU A 283 4.50 16.23 35.27
N GLU A 284 4.70 14.95 35.03
CA GLU A 284 3.89 14.13 34.09
C GLU A 284 3.90 14.66 32.65
N LYS A 285 4.96 15.38 32.23
CA LYS A 285 5.16 15.75 30.83
C LYS A 285 5.70 14.54 30.08
N VAL A 286 5.04 14.19 28.96
CA VAL A 286 5.43 13.06 28.12
C VAL A 286 6.51 13.48 27.13
N TYR A 287 7.65 12.80 27.13
CA TYR A 287 8.79 13.02 26.23
C TYR A 287 8.88 12.00 25.11
N ALA A 288 8.43 10.79 25.35
CA ALA A 288 8.34 9.74 24.35
C ALA A 288 7.23 8.77 24.69
N PHE A 289 6.69 8.11 23.68
CA PHE A 289 5.74 7.01 23.87
C PHE A 289 5.88 5.95 22.79
N LEU A 290 5.38 4.77 23.08
CA LEU A 290 5.03 3.74 22.12
C LEU A 290 3.69 3.08 22.50
N ASN A 291 3.03 2.44 21.54
CA ASN A 291 1.82 1.64 21.76
C ASN A 291 2.08 0.19 21.38
N ILE A 292 1.55 -0.73 22.17
CA ILE A 292 1.55 -2.16 21.87
C ILE A 292 0.26 -2.46 21.11
N ILE A 293 0.38 -3.09 19.94
CA ILE A 293 -0.74 -3.46 19.08
C ILE A 293 -1.09 -4.95 19.24
N PRO A 294 -2.32 -5.35 18.90
CA PRO A 294 -2.67 -6.75 18.77
C PRO A 294 -1.74 -7.46 17.78
N ASP A 295 -1.16 -8.58 18.21
CA ASP A 295 -0.33 -9.45 17.38
C ASP A 295 -1.04 -10.79 17.22
N TYR A 296 -0.95 -11.36 16.03
CA TYR A 296 -1.59 -12.64 15.71
C TYR A 296 -0.57 -13.77 15.59
N ALA A 297 0.73 -13.47 15.68
CA ALA A 297 1.78 -14.47 15.79
C ALA A 297 1.77 -15.06 17.21
N PRO A 298 1.69 -16.39 17.37
CA PRO A 298 1.62 -17.02 18.69
C PRO A 298 2.84 -16.72 19.56
N GLY A 299 2.59 -16.11 20.74
CA GLY A 299 3.65 -15.80 21.71
C GLY A 299 4.52 -14.60 21.36
N GLU A 300 4.21 -13.88 20.27
CA GLU A 300 4.87 -12.64 19.87
C GLU A 300 4.09 -11.43 20.35
N ALA A 301 4.77 -10.32 20.54
CA ALA A 301 4.18 -9.01 20.78
C ALA A 301 4.87 -7.97 19.94
N THR A 302 4.09 -6.99 19.48
CA THR A 302 4.57 -5.96 18.56
C THR A 302 4.13 -4.58 19.02
N TYR A 303 4.98 -3.60 18.81
CA TYR A 303 4.63 -2.18 18.95
C TYR A 303 4.46 -1.55 17.56
N ASP A 304 3.78 -0.40 17.51
CA ASP A 304 3.56 0.31 16.24
C ASP A 304 4.19 1.70 16.26
N LEU A 305 3.53 2.68 16.88
CA LEU A 305 4.06 4.03 16.94
C LEU A 305 5.13 4.11 18.02
N ILE A 306 6.31 4.62 17.64
CA ILE A 306 7.32 5.05 18.59
C ILE A 306 7.69 6.50 18.26
N ARG A 307 7.41 7.43 19.17
CA ARG A 307 7.54 8.87 18.93
C ARG A 307 8.12 9.58 20.15
N LYS A 308 8.86 10.66 19.89
CA LYS A 308 9.41 11.52 20.93
C LYS A 308 9.25 13.00 20.56
N VAL A 309 9.32 13.88 21.52
CA VAL A 309 9.44 15.33 21.26
C VAL A 309 10.87 15.68 20.81
N GLN A 310 11.03 16.81 20.13
CA GLN A 310 12.31 17.25 19.60
C GLN A 310 13.37 17.49 20.69
N ASP A 311 12.94 18.07 21.81
CA ASP A 311 13.76 18.38 22.99
C ASP A 311 13.93 17.20 23.95
N ALA A 312 13.52 15.99 23.56
CA ALA A 312 13.68 14.80 24.39
C ALA A 312 15.17 14.48 24.63
N PRO A 313 15.52 14.06 25.85
CA PRO A 313 16.91 13.74 26.18
C PRO A 313 17.41 12.53 25.39
N ASN A 314 18.72 12.49 25.13
CA ASN A 314 19.35 11.38 24.44
C ASN A 314 19.13 10.06 25.20
N GLY A 315 18.78 8.98 24.48
CA GLY A 315 18.52 7.66 25.05
C GLY A 315 17.07 7.46 25.52
N VAL A 316 16.17 8.43 25.32
CA VAL A 316 14.74 8.28 25.70
C VAL A 316 14.05 7.14 24.95
N LEU A 317 14.38 6.93 23.67
CA LEU A 317 13.83 5.81 22.89
C LEU A 317 14.43 4.48 23.33
N ASP A 318 15.72 4.43 23.67
CA ASP A 318 16.33 3.24 24.27
C ASP A 318 15.65 2.88 25.60
N MET A 319 15.32 3.88 26.40
CA MET A 319 14.64 3.68 27.68
C MET A 319 13.23 3.11 27.50
N VAL A 320 12.42 3.68 26.60
CA VAL A 320 11.04 3.19 26.37
C VAL A 320 11.04 1.79 25.77
N LEU A 321 11.92 1.51 24.77
CA LEU A 321 12.03 0.19 24.15
C LEU A 321 12.54 -0.88 25.14
N ALA A 322 13.59 -0.59 25.90
CA ALA A 322 14.11 -1.54 26.87
C ALA A 322 13.08 -1.90 27.96
N LYS A 323 12.32 -0.88 28.40
CA LYS A 323 11.24 -1.11 29.38
C LYS A 323 10.07 -1.86 28.79
N MET A 324 9.72 -1.60 27.52
CA MET A 324 8.73 -2.40 26.80
C MET A 324 9.15 -3.88 26.73
N LEU A 325 10.38 -4.17 26.33
CA LEU A 325 10.88 -5.55 26.22
C LEU A 325 10.84 -6.28 27.59
N LEU A 326 11.22 -5.57 28.67
CA LEU A 326 11.12 -6.13 30.02
C LEU A 326 9.66 -6.34 30.47
N TYR A 327 8.77 -5.42 30.11
CA TYR A 327 7.34 -5.56 30.37
C TYR A 327 6.75 -6.78 29.65
N LEU A 328 7.00 -6.89 28.33
CA LEU A 328 6.52 -8.02 27.51
C LEU A 328 7.05 -9.36 28.01
N LYS A 329 8.35 -9.42 28.38
CA LYS A 329 8.93 -10.59 29.05
C LYS A 329 8.18 -10.94 30.34
N GLY A 330 7.86 -9.94 31.17
CA GLY A 330 7.08 -10.12 32.40
C GLY A 330 5.63 -10.58 32.16
N GLN A 331 5.07 -10.28 30.99
CA GLN A 331 3.75 -10.76 30.56
C GLN A 331 3.78 -12.19 29.96
N GLY A 332 4.97 -12.79 29.81
CA GLY A 332 5.14 -14.16 29.33
C GLY A 332 5.22 -14.31 27.80
N TYR A 333 5.41 -13.22 27.06
CA TYR A 333 5.68 -13.30 25.62
C TYR A 333 7.05 -13.94 25.37
N ALA A 334 7.15 -14.73 24.29
CA ALA A 334 8.38 -15.40 23.89
C ALA A 334 9.29 -14.48 23.05
N SER A 335 8.68 -13.64 22.22
CA SER A 335 9.40 -12.72 21.33
C SER A 335 8.73 -11.37 21.21
N ALA A 336 9.50 -10.38 20.74
CA ALA A 336 9.00 -9.07 20.36
C ALA A 336 9.54 -8.70 18.96
N ASN A 337 8.67 -8.18 18.11
CA ASN A 337 8.98 -7.75 16.75
C ASN A 337 8.81 -6.23 16.59
#